data_14383f3440d4b91e154fe881035b0d3a
#
_entry.id   14383f3440d4b91e154fe881035b0d3a
#
_cell.length_a   1.000
_cell.length_b   1.000
_cell.length_c   1.000
_cell.angle_alpha   90.00
_cell.angle_beta   90.00
_cell.angle_gamma   90.00
#
_symmetry.space_group_name_H-M   'P 1'
#
loop_
_entity.id
_entity.type
_entity.pdbx_description
1 polymer ?
#
loop_
_entity_poly.entity_id
_entity_poly.type
_entity_poly.pdbx_seq_one_letter_code
_entity_poly.pdbx_strand_id
1 'polypeptide(L)'
;VITRQREALARGEAPVKQAFLFTDLQQSVTDVEKWTDDPLVPTTIVPLPAASVDNLTIDSVWFATPVRRLGQSEALHVRIRNFGQQSLESVPLKLSIDGRQRALATFAVEAQASVDTVMHFTNDVTGPHWGEVSLTDRPITFDDNFFIAYRTAEKLNVLLISGGDAASDKNVEAVFAGDSTHAFSVQPY
;
A
#
# COMPACT_ATOMS: atom_id res chain seq x y z
N VAL A 1 3.06 -4.15 -29.64
CA VAL A 1 4.27 -5.00 -29.84
C VAL A 1 4.14 -5.72 -31.18
N ILE A 2 3.10 -6.52 -31.40
CA ILE A 2 2.91 -7.35 -32.63
C ILE A 2 2.97 -6.51 -33.90
N THR A 3 2.27 -5.36 -33.95
CA THR A 3 2.26 -4.49 -35.12
C THR A 3 3.66 -4.02 -35.51
N ARG A 4 4.47 -3.60 -34.55
CA ARG A 4 5.86 -3.18 -34.82
C ARG A 4 6.74 -4.32 -35.31
N GLN A 5 6.55 -5.54 -34.77
CA GLN A 5 7.29 -6.70 -35.23
C GLN A 5 6.92 -7.06 -36.67
N ARG A 6 5.63 -7.04 -37.01
CA ARG A 6 5.16 -7.29 -38.37
C ARG A 6 5.69 -6.25 -39.36
N GLU A 7 5.64 -4.97 -39.01
CA GLU A 7 6.22 -3.90 -39.83
C GLU A 7 7.72 -4.07 -40.06
N ALA A 8 8.47 -4.47 -39.02
CA ALA A 8 9.90 -4.73 -39.16
C ALA A 8 10.19 -5.95 -40.06
N LEU A 9 9.43 -7.01 -39.88
CA LEU A 9 9.55 -8.19 -40.74
C LEU A 9 9.09 -7.94 -42.20
N ALA A 10 8.07 -7.11 -42.40
CA ALA A 10 7.59 -6.73 -43.72
C ALA A 10 8.67 -6.01 -44.56
N ARG A 11 9.56 -5.26 -43.93
CA ARG A 11 10.68 -4.54 -44.57
C ARG A 11 11.85 -5.46 -44.95
N GLY A 12 11.92 -6.67 -44.39
CA GLY A 12 13.00 -7.61 -44.69
C GLY A 12 12.83 -8.24 -46.08
N GLU A 13 13.93 -8.61 -46.73
CA GLU A 13 13.97 -9.24 -48.06
C GLU A 13 13.83 -10.76 -48.02
N ALA A 14 13.76 -11.36 -46.84
CA ALA A 14 13.67 -12.80 -46.68
C ALA A 14 12.37 -13.37 -47.30
N PRO A 15 12.45 -14.50 -48.04
CA PRO A 15 11.30 -15.08 -48.72
C PRO A 15 10.28 -15.73 -47.78
N VAL A 16 10.72 -16.10 -46.58
CA VAL A 16 9.86 -16.69 -45.54
C VAL A 16 10.05 -15.85 -44.26
N LYS A 17 8.94 -15.44 -43.69
CA LYS A 17 8.91 -14.60 -42.46
C LYS A 17 8.02 -15.30 -41.45
N GLN A 18 8.45 -15.35 -40.20
CA GLN A 18 7.67 -15.91 -39.10
C GLN A 18 7.96 -15.16 -37.83
N ALA A 19 6.92 -14.85 -37.03
CA ALA A 19 7.04 -14.23 -35.75
C ALA A 19 6.68 -15.22 -34.63
N PHE A 20 7.42 -15.18 -33.52
CA PHE A 20 7.11 -15.91 -32.31
C PHE A 20 6.86 -14.90 -31.19
N LEU A 21 5.72 -15.01 -30.53
CA LEU A 21 5.37 -14.20 -29.38
C LEU A 21 5.35 -15.08 -28.14
N PHE A 22 6.33 -14.89 -27.26
CA PHE A 22 6.36 -15.49 -25.94
C PHE A 22 5.64 -14.54 -24.96
N THR A 23 4.59 -15.00 -24.32
CA THR A 23 3.79 -14.13 -23.42
C THR A 23 3.07 -14.96 -22.38
N ASP A 24 2.88 -14.40 -21.21
CA ASP A 24 2.05 -14.94 -20.12
C ASP A 24 0.56 -14.57 -20.30
N LEU A 25 0.20 -13.87 -21.38
CA LEU A 25 -1.17 -13.47 -21.73
C LEU A 25 -1.87 -12.66 -20.63
N GLN A 26 -1.12 -11.80 -19.91
CA GLN A 26 -1.73 -10.96 -18.88
C GLN A 26 -2.87 -10.12 -19.43
N GLN A 27 -4.05 -10.30 -18.85
CA GLN A 27 -5.29 -9.62 -19.28
C GLN A 27 -5.18 -8.09 -19.25
N SER A 28 -4.39 -7.52 -18.34
CA SER A 28 -4.20 -6.09 -18.21
C SER A 28 -3.42 -5.43 -19.36
N VAL A 29 -2.63 -6.20 -20.09
CA VAL A 29 -1.75 -5.69 -21.17
C VAL A 29 -1.95 -6.39 -22.50
N THR A 30 -2.83 -7.42 -22.56
CA THR A 30 -3.02 -8.26 -23.74
C THR A 30 -4.50 -8.23 -24.15
N ASP A 31 -4.77 -7.63 -25.30
CA ASP A 31 -6.10 -7.62 -25.93
C ASP A 31 -6.10 -8.62 -27.08
N VAL A 32 -6.37 -9.89 -26.75
CA VAL A 32 -6.32 -11.00 -27.72
C VAL A 32 -7.43 -10.88 -28.77
N GLU A 33 -8.56 -10.26 -28.41
CA GLU A 33 -9.71 -10.11 -29.32
C GLU A 33 -9.42 -9.18 -30.50
N LYS A 34 -8.46 -8.27 -30.34
CA LYS A 34 -8.02 -7.35 -31.40
C LYS A 34 -6.89 -7.91 -32.26
N TRP A 35 -6.47 -9.12 -32.03
CA TRP A 35 -5.40 -9.71 -32.82
C TRP A 35 -5.97 -10.23 -34.15
N THR A 36 -5.47 -9.67 -35.21
CA THR A 36 -5.77 -10.14 -36.57
C THR A 36 -4.62 -10.97 -37.10
N ASP A 37 -4.94 -12.06 -37.76
CA ASP A 37 -3.91 -12.86 -38.45
C ASP A 37 -3.40 -12.12 -39.69
N ASP A 38 -2.11 -12.26 -39.97
CA ASP A 38 -1.47 -11.72 -41.17
C ASP A 38 -0.82 -12.88 -41.95
N PRO A 39 -1.41 -13.24 -43.09
CA PRO A 39 -0.90 -14.38 -43.87
C PRO A 39 0.53 -14.16 -44.40
N LEU A 40 1.01 -12.93 -44.50
CA LEU A 40 2.37 -12.61 -44.92
C LEU A 40 3.41 -12.78 -43.81
N VAL A 41 2.98 -12.70 -42.57
CA VAL A 41 3.84 -12.86 -41.38
C VAL A 41 3.07 -13.70 -40.33
N PRO A 42 3.01 -15.02 -40.51
CA PRO A 42 2.39 -15.89 -39.52
C PRO A 42 3.01 -15.66 -38.14
N THR A 43 2.15 -15.50 -37.13
CA THR A 43 2.59 -15.30 -35.76
C THR A 43 2.23 -16.49 -34.90
N THR A 44 3.24 -17.19 -34.37
CA THR A 44 3.03 -18.26 -33.39
C THR A 44 3.06 -17.70 -31.98
N ILE A 45 1.98 -17.89 -31.23
CA ILE A 45 1.92 -17.53 -29.82
C ILE A 45 2.41 -18.72 -29.00
N VAL A 46 3.40 -18.47 -28.16
CA VAL A 46 3.93 -19.43 -27.20
C VAL A 46 3.53 -18.96 -25.80
N PRO A 47 2.46 -19.52 -25.21
CA PRO A 47 2.07 -19.15 -23.87
C PRO A 47 3.12 -19.62 -22.87
N LEU A 48 3.52 -18.71 -21.99
CA LEU A 48 4.36 -18.99 -20.82
C LEU A 48 3.42 -19.10 -19.62
N PRO A 49 3.15 -20.29 -19.09
CA PRO A 49 2.32 -20.42 -17.91
C PRO A 49 3.00 -19.70 -16.73
N ALA A 50 2.23 -18.87 -16.01
CA ALA A 50 2.70 -18.29 -14.78
C ALA A 50 3.02 -19.43 -13.80
N ALA A 51 4.24 -19.48 -13.30
CA ALA A 51 4.58 -20.36 -12.20
C ALA A 51 3.86 -19.82 -10.94
N SER A 52 3.17 -20.70 -10.21
CA SER A 52 2.71 -20.36 -8.87
C SER A 52 3.95 -20.19 -8.00
N VAL A 53 4.23 -19.00 -7.60
CA VAL A 53 5.34 -18.68 -6.68
C VAL A 53 4.71 -18.31 -5.36
N ASP A 54 5.18 -18.93 -4.29
CA ASP A 54 4.80 -18.54 -2.94
C ASP A 54 5.25 -17.08 -2.72
N ASN A 55 4.35 -16.25 -2.24
CA ASN A 55 4.61 -14.84 -1.99
C ASN A 55 3.72 -14.32 -0.87
N LEU A 56 4.32 -13.55 0.03
CA LEU A 56 3.64 -12.70 1.00
C LEU A 56 3.76 -11.25 0.54
N THR A 57 2.69 -10.48 0.62
CA THR A 57 2.74 -9.06 0.35
C THR A 57 2.06 -8.26 1.45
N ILE A 58 2.57 -7.07 1.73
CA ILE A 58 1.88 -6.09 2.56
C ILE A 58 0.89 -5.34 1.66
N ASP A 59 -0.39 -5.72 1.74
CA ASP A 59 -1.45 -5.20 0.89
C ASP A 59 -1.80 -3.74 1.23
N SER A 60 -1.97 -3.45 2.53
CA SER A 60 -2.34 -2.11 2.99
C SER A 60 -1.91 -1.86 4.43
N VAL A 61 -1.67 -0.57 4.74
CA VAL A 61 -1.30 -0.09 6.06
C VAL A 61 -2.11 1.16 6.39
N TRP A 62 -2.73 1.21 7.57
CA TRP A 62 -3.52 2.38 7.99
C TRP A 62 -3.48 2.60 9.49
N PHE A 63 -3.71 3.83 9.91
CA PHE A 63 -3.86 4.18 11.32
C PHE A 63 -5.32 4.07 11.76
N ALA A 64 -5.56 3.69 13.01
CA ALA A 64 -6.89 3.62 13.60
C ALA A 64 -7.54 5.01 13.72
N THR A 65 -6.74 6.06 13.89
CA THR A 65 -7.20 7.44 14.06
C THR A 65 -6.64 8.36 12.99
N PRO A 66 -7.35 9.42 12.58
CA PRO A 66 -6.87 10.34 11.56
C PRO A 66 -5.76 11.28 12.04
N VAL A 67 -5.61 11.48 13.36
CA VAL A 67 -4.64 12.39 13.96
C VAL A 67 -3.76 11.64 14.96
N ARG A 68 -2.45 11.86 14.93
CA ARG A 68 -1.45 11.30 15.82
C ARG A 68 -0.92 12.40 16.74
N ARG A 69 -0.81 12.09 18.02
CA ARG A 69 -0.34 13.03 19.03
C ARG A 69 0.97 12.58 19.67
N LEU A 70 1.76 13.57 20.07
CA LEU A 70 2.98 13.32 20.83
C LEU A 70 2.67 12.52 22.11
N GLY A 71 3.48 11.51 22.40
CA GLY A 71 3.38 10.68 23.61
C GLY A 71 2.20 9.74 23.65
N GLN A 72 1.35 9.71 22.63
CA GLN A 72 0.22 8.78 22.56
C GLN A 72 0.63 7.48 21.89
N SER A 73 0.11 6.36 22.39
CA SER A 73 0.24 5.07 21.74
C SER A 73 -0.61 5.03 20.47
N GLU A 74 0.01 4.75 19.36
CA GLU A 74 -0.64 4.60 18.05
C GLU A 74 -0.83 3.13 17.73
N ALA A 75 -1.96 2.82 17.08
CA ALA A 75 -2.25 1.51 16.52
C ALA A 75 -2.14 1.58 14.99
N LEU A 76 -1.13 0.95 14.44
CA LEU A 76 -0.92 0.79 13.02
C LEU A 76 -1.44 -0.56 12.58
N HIS A 77 -2.48 -0.57 11.77
CA HIS A 77 -3.04 -1.77 11.18
C HIS A 77 -2.28 -2.12 9.91
N VAL A 78 -2.01 -3.40 9.73
CA VAL A 78 -1.30 -3.93 8.57
C VAL A 78 -2.08 -5.12 8.04
N ARG A 79 -2.46 -5.07 6.78
CA ARG A 79 -3.04 -6.19 6.05
C ARG A 79 -1.96 -6.89 5.25
N ILE A 80 -1.84 -8.19 5.46
CA ILE A 80 -0.91 -9.05 4.76
C ILE A 80 -1.72 -10.07 3.96
N ARG A 81 -1.27 -10.37 2.74
CA ARG A 81 -1.86 -11.39 1.88
C ARG A 81 -0.84 -12.47 1.55
N ASN A 82 -1.27 -13.71 1.72
CA ASN A 82 -0.52 -14.89 1.31
C ASN A 82 -1.03 -15.40 -0.04
N PHE A 83 -0.18 -15.37 -1.06
CA PHE A 83 -0.46 -15.96 -2.38
C PHE A 83 0.07 -17.38 -2.50
N GLY A 84 0.78 -17.88 -1.49
CA GLY A 84 1.33 -19.23 -1.43
C GLY A 84 0.26 -20.29 -1.16
N GLN A 85 0.65 -21.54 -1.39
CA GLN A 85 -0.19 -22.71 -1.19
C GLN A 85 -0.09 -23.29 0.23
N GLN A 86 0.72 -22.70 1.08
CA GLN A 86 0.96 -23.17 2.46
C GLN A 86 0.58 -22.08 3.46
N SER A 87 0.02 -22.51 4.59
CA SER A 87 -0.17 -21.65 5.76
C SER A 87 1.17 -21.35 6.41
N LEU A 88 1.36 -20.11 6.83
CA LEU A 88 2.58 -19.65 7.49
C LEU A 88 2.28 -19.22 8.91
N GLU A 89 3.15 -19.62 9.84
CA GLU A 89 3.02 -19.28 11.24
C GLU A 89 4.25 -18.50 11.72
N SER A 90 4.01 -17.61 12.68
CA SER A 90 5.09 -16.84 13.35
C SER A 90 5.98 -16.01 12.39
N VAL A 91 5.40 -15.47 11.32
CA VAL A 91 6.13 -14.61 10.39
C VAL A 91 6.42 -13.27 11.06
N PRO A 92 7.69 -12.82 11.13
CA PRO A 92 8.02 -11.55 11.74
C PRO A 92 7.63 -10.38 10.87
N LEU A 93 7.03 -9.35 11.51
CA LEU A 93 6.68 -8.07 10.91
C LEU A 93 7.37 -6.95 11.69
N LYS A 94 8.15 -6.14 11.04
CA LYS A 94 8.93 -5.05 11.64
C LYS A 94 8.39 -3.70 11.23
N LEU A 95 8.29 -2.77 12.19
CA LEU A 95 8.02 -1.36 11.96
C LEU A 95 9.24 -0.54 12.31
N SER A 96 9.70 0.26 11.36
CA SER A 96 10.72 1.29 11.58
C SER A 96 10.13 2.67 11.32
N ILE A 97 10.41 3.65 12.18
CA ILE A 97 10.04 5.06 12.02
C ILE A 97 11.32 5.89 12.07
N ASP A 98 11.50 6.75 11.10
CA ASP A 98 12.68 7.61 10.94
C ASP A 98 14.02 6.82 11.02
N GLY A 99 14.01 5.62 10.42
CA GLY A 99 15.16 4.70 10.39
C GLY A 99 15.41 3.94 11.69
N ARG A 100 14.54 4.05 12.71
CA ARG A 100 14.68 3.33 13.98
C ARG A 100 13.56 2.30 14.12
N GLN A 101 13.89 1.07 14.50
CA GLN A 101 12.87 0.06 14.81
C GLN A 101 12.04 0.50 16.01
N ARG A 102 10.72 0.55 15.85
CA ARG A 102 9.76 0.98 16.88
C ARG A 102 8.86 -0.16 17.37
N ALA A 103 8.58 -1.13 16.50
CA ALA A 103 7.80 -2.30 16.88
C ALA A 103 8.24 -3.53 16.12
N LEU A 104 7.98 -4.68 16.72
CA LEU A 104 8.11 -6.01 16.14
C LEU A 104 6.86 -6.80 16.52
N ALA A 105 6.23 -7.43 15.55
CA ALA A 105 5.09 -8.32 15.75
C ALA A 105 5.34 -9.64 15.02
N THR A 106 4.53 -10.63 15.29
CA THR A 106 4.45 -11.85 14.51
C THR A 106 2.99 -12.07 14.11
N PHE A 107 2.77 -12.70 12.98
CA PHE A 107 1.43 -13.05 12.49
C PHE A 107 1.44 -14.48 11.94
N ALA A 108 0.25 -15.05 11.83
CA ALA A 108 0.00 -16.28 11.09
C ALA A 108 -1.00 -15.97 9.96
N VAL A 109 -0.85 -16.63 8.83
CA VAL A 109 -1.75 -16.45 7.68
C VAL A 109 -1.94 -17.77 6.95
N GLU A 110 -3.19 -18.12 6.69
CA GLU A 110 -3.55 -19.31 5.94
C GLU A 110 -3.15 -19.20 4.45
N ALA A 111 -3.05 -20.34 3.79
CA ALA A 111 -2.83 -20.39 2.35
C ALA A 111 -3.90 -19.61 1.58
N GLN A 112 -3.51 -18.82 0.58
CA GLN A 112 -4.42 -18.04 -0.28
C GLN A 112 -5.32 -17.05 0.48
N ALA A 113 -4.96 -16.67 1.71
CA ALA A 113 -5.77 -15.83 2.60
C ALA A 113 -5.09 -14.48 2.90
N SER A 114 -5.85 -13.60 3.55
CA SER A 114 -5.35 -12.34 4.10
C SER A 114 -5.57 -12.31 5.61
N VAL A 115 -4.69 -11.62 6.32
CA VAL A 115 -4.78 -11.38 7.76
C VAL A 115 -4.53 -9.92 8.06
N ASP A 116 -5.25 -9.39 9.04
CA ASP A 116 -5.00 -8.06 9.61
C ASP A 116 -4.26 -8.24 10.95
N THR A 117 -3.17 -7.51 11.12
CA THR A 117 -2.43 -7.44 12.38
C THR A 117 -2.28 -5.99 12.82
N VAL A 118 -1.95 -5.78 14.09
CA VAL A 118 -1.81 -4.44 14.67
C VAL A 118 -0.44 -4.31 15.33
N MET A 119 0.25 -3.22 15.01
CA MET A 119 1.52 -2.85 15.64
C MET A 119 1.31 -1.59 16.48
N HIS A 120 1.77 -1.61 17.73
CA HIS A 120 1.69 -0.46 18.62
C HIS A 120 3.04 0.22 18.77
N PHE A 121 3.05 1.55 18.71
CA PHE A 121 4.23 2.36 18.96
C PHE A 121 3.85 3.74 19.48
N THR A 122 4.82 4.51 19.98
CA THR A 122 4.61 5.86 20.49
C THR A 122 5.52 6.84 19.75
N ASN A 123 4.99 8.00 19.38
CA ASN A 123 5.75 9.09 18.79
C ASN A 123 6.34 9.98 19.88
N ASP A 124 7.65 10.16 19.86
CA ASP A 124 8.40 10.97 20.86
C ASP A 124 8.75 12.36 20.34
N VAL A 125 8.48 12.64 19.07
CA VAL A 125 8.81 13.90 18.39
C VAL A 125 7.61 14.36 17.59
N THR A 126 7.39 15.66 17.51
CA THR A 126 6.37 16.28 16.66
C THR A 126 6.90 16.53 15.24
N GLY A 127 6.00 16.68 14.28
CA GLY A 127 6.36 16.99 12.91
C GLY A 127 6.13 15.84 11.94
N PRO A 128 6.72 15.92 10.73
CA PRO A 128 6.61 14.87 9.73
C PRO A 128 7.49 13.66 10.08
N HIS A 129 6.98 12.48 9.83
CA HIS A 129 7.65 11.20 10.02
C HIS A 129 7.50 10.36 8.76
N TRP A 130 8.47 9.50 8.52
CA TRP A 130 8.37 8.43 7.55
C TRP A 130 8.52 7.08 8.24
N GLY A 131 7.83 6.08 7.74
CA GLY A 131 7.88 4.73 8.30
C GLY A 131 8.00 3.68 7.23
N GLU A 132 8.52 2.54 7.63
CA GLU A 132 8.64 1.34 6.82
C GLU A 132 8.14 0.16 7.62
N VAL A 133 7.11 -0.50 7.08
CA VAL A 133 6.66 -1.82 7.56
C VAL A 133 7.31 -2.85 6.66
N SER A 134 8.00 -3.82 7.23
CA SER A 134 8.72 -4.84 6.48
C SER A 134 8.49 -6.24 7.02
N LEU A 135 8.35 -7.19 6.12
CA LEU A 135 8.45 -8.63 6.36
C LEU A 135 9.65 -9.19 5.58
N THR A 136 9.88 -10.48 5.66
CA THR A 136 10.89 -11.15 4.84
C THR A 136 10.25 -12.35 4.19
N ASP A 137 10.23 -12.36 2.89
CA ASP A 137 9.72 -13.45 2.07
C ASP A 137 10.73 -13.85 0.98
N ARG A 138 10.58 -15.04 0.43
CA ARG A 138 11.38 -15.54 -0.69
C ARG A 138 10.50 -16.44 -1.58
N PRO A 139 10.69 -16.41 -2.89
CA PRO A 139 11.77 -15.76 -3.65
C PRO A 139 11.48 -14.31 -4.06
N ILE A 140 10.25 -13.79 -3.85
CA ILE A 140 9.85 -12.45 -4.24
C ILE A 140 10.09 -11.52 -3.04
N THR A 141 10.82 -10.43 -3.24
CA THR A 141 11.22 -9.52 -2.15
C THR A 141 10.92 -8.05 -2.43
N PHE A 142 10.44 -7.70 -3.61
CA PHE A 142 10.21 -6.29 -3.99
C PHE A 142 8.98 -5.68 -3.31
N ASP A 143 8.06 -6.50 -2.82
CA ASP A 143 6.82 -6.14 -2.13
C ASP A 143 6.83 -6.49 -0.63
N ASP A 144 8.00 -6.83 -0.09
CA ASP A 144 8.24 -7.07 1.33
C ASP A 144 8.18 -5.80 2.19
N ASN A 145 8.19 -4.61 1.57
CA ASN A 145 8.26 -3.34 2.26
C ASN A 145 7.10 -2.43 1.86
N PHE A 146 6.49 -1.81 2.86
CA PHE A 146 5.44 -0.80 2.68
C PHE A 146 5.85 0.50 3.36
N PHE A 147 5.82 1.61 2.63
CA PHE A 147 6.25 2.91 3.14
C PHE A 147 5.05 3.77 3.51
N ILE A 148 5.15 4.43 4.65
CA ILE A 148 4.14 5.38 5.16
C ILE A 148 4.78 6.72 5.46
N ALA A 149 3.98 7.78 5.35
CA ALA A 149 4.35 9.10 5.83
C ALA A 149 3.17 9.70 6.60
N TYR A 150 3.45 10.34 7.72
CA TYR A 150 2.44 10.95 8.57
C TYR A 150 3.01 12.13 9.34
N ARG A 151 2.14 12.84 10.06
CA ARG A 151 2.54 13.95 10.94
C ARG A 151 2.04 13.70 12.35
N THR A 152 2.90 13.96 13.33
CA THR A 152 2.55 14.00 14.76
C THR A 152 2.35 15.45 15.21
N ALA A 153 1.20 15.72 15.81
CA ALA A 153 0.86 17.02 16.35
C ALA A 153 1.11 17.04 17.86
N GLU A 154 1.52 18.20 18.39
CA GLU A 154 1.59 18.43 19.82
C GLU A 154 0.20 18.60 20.40
N LYS A 155 -0.64 19.41 19.70
CA LYS A 155 -2.01 19.71 20.06
C LYS A 155 -2.95 19.55 18.90
N LEU A 156 -4.20 19.20 19.20
CA LEU A 156 -5.28 19.19 18.24
C LEU A 156 -5.89 20.60 18.16
N ASN A 157 -5.95 21.16 16.95
CA ASN A 157 -6.66 22.42 16.74
C ASN A 157 -8.17 22.17 16.67
N VAL A 158 -8.91 22.81 17.55
CA VAL A 158 -10.37 22.81 17.58
C VAL A 158 -10.85 24.20 17.24
N LEU A 159 -11.61 24.36 16.17
CA LEU A 159 -12.21 25.58 15.71
C LEU A 159 -13.72 25.53 15.97
N LEU A 160 -14.25 26.44 16.80
CA LEU A 160 -15.67 26.67 16.91
C LEU A 160 -16.08 27.84 16.01
N ILE A 161 -17.01 27.58 15.10
CA ILE A 161 -17.68 28.64 14.34
C ILE A 161 -18.93 29.04 15.12
N SER A 162 -18.90 30.24 15.70
CA SER A 162 -19.97 30.74 16.57
C SER A 162 -21.17 31.28 15.79
N GLY A 163 -22.35 30.82 16.11
CA GLY A 163 -23.62 31.40 15.63
C GLY A 163 -24.09 32.67 16.39
N GLY A 164 -23.26 33.20 17.28
CA GLY A 164 -23.56 34.43 18.06
C GLY A 164 -24.15 34.19 19.45
N ASP A 165 -24.36 32.94 19.87
CA ASP A 165 -24.80 32.62 21.23
C ASP A 165 -23.60 32.42 22.17
N ALA A 166 -23.22 33.48 22.87
CA ALA A 166 -22.11 33.48 23.79
C ALA A 166 -22.22 32.48 24.97
N ALA A 167 -23.43 32.06 25.35
CA ALA A 167 -23.62 31.09 26.41
C ALA A 167 -23.28 29.68 25.93
N SER A 168 -23.72 29.30 24.73
CA SER A 168 -23.36 28.06 24.09
C SER A 168 -21.86 27.98 23.78
N ASP A 169 -21.28 29.08 23.30
CA ASP A 169 -19.83 29.15 23.01
C ASP A 169 -18.99 28.87 24.25
N LYS A 170 -19.33 29.51 25.40
CA LYS A 170 -18.65 29.26 26.67
C LYS A 170 -18.79 27.83 27.18
N ASN A 171 -19.92 27.17 26.94
CA ASN A 171 -20.10 25.78 27.32
C ASN A 171 -19.20 24.85 26.49
N VAL A 172 -19.08 25.12 25.19
CA VAL A 172 -18.17 24.37 24.31
C VAL A 172 -16.70 24.62 24.68
N GLU A 173 -16.35 25.91 24.92
CA GLU A 173 -15.00 26.29 25.37
C GLU A 173 -14.61 25.56 26.66
N ALA A 174 -15.53 25.49 27.65
CA ALA A 174 -15.29 24.84 28.93
C ALA A 174 -14.93 23.34 28.81
N VAL A 175 -15.38 22.67 27.76
CA VAL A 175 -15.02 21.27 27.49
C VAL A 175 -13.53 21.13 27.15
N PHE A 176 -12.97 22.13 26.48
CA PHE A 176 -11.58 22.09 26.00
C PHE A 176 -10.61 22.91 26.87
N ALA A 177 -11.10 23.84 27.71
CA ALA A 177 -10.28 24.75 28.48
C ALA A 177 -9.34 24.10 29.49
N GLY A 178 -9.68 22.88 29.96
CA GLY A 178 -8.84 22.11 30.90
C GLY A 178 -7.89 21.11 30.23
N ASP A 179 -7.98 20.96 28.93
CA ASP A 179 -7.23 19.94 28.20
C ASP A 179 -6.03 20.56 27.45
N SER A 180 -4.83 20.33 27.98
CA SER A 180 -3.58 20.81 27.39
C SER A 180 -3.27 20.18 25.99
N THR A 181 -4.02 19.16 25.59
CA THR A 181 -3.86 18.48 24.32
C THR A 181 -4.60 19.12 23.17
N HIS A 182 -5.46 20.14 23.46
CA HIS A 182 -6.21 20.87 22.46
C HIS A 182 -5.80 22.34 22.40
N ALA A 183 -5.79 22.89 21.19
CA ALA A 183 -5.71 24.35 20.97
C ALA A 183 -7.08 24.78 20.43
N PHE A 184 -7.88 25.41 21.34
CA PHE A 184 -9.24 25.85 21.04
C PHE A 184 -9.25 27.27 20.52
N SER A 185 -10.03 27.55 19.49
CA SER A 185 -10.25 28.88 18.94
C SER A 185 -11.72 29.06 18.52
N VAL A 186 -12.21 30.30 18.64
CA VAL A 186 -13.58 30.65 18.24
C VAL A 186 -13.51 31.69 17.13
N GLN A 187 -14.31 31.50 16.10
CA GLN A 187 -14.50 32.47 15.03
C GLN A 187 -16.00 32.74 14.83
N PRO A 188 -16.42 34.00 14.65
CA PRO A 188 -17.81 34.29 14.29
C PRO A 188 -18.11 33.77 12.88
N TYR A 189 -19.36 33.39 12.69
CA TYR A 189 -19.89 33.03 11.39
C TYR A 189 -20.00 34.22 10.45
#